data_0c27a4f1254d70962bbfda2963f8ad3f
#
_entry.id   0c27a4f1254d70962bbfda2963f8ad3f
#
_cell.length_a   1.000
_cell.length_b   1.000
_cell.length_c   1.000
_cell.angle_alpha   90.00
_cell.angle_beta   90.00
_cell.angle_gamma   90.00
#
_symmetry.space_group_name_H-M   'P 1'
#
loop_
_entity.id
_entity.type
_entity.pdbx_description
1 polymer ?
#
loop_
_entity_poly.entity_id
_entity_poly.type
_entity_poly.pdbx_seq_one_letter_code
_entity_poly.pdbx_strand_id
1 'polypeptide(L)'
;MNLDTVKRSVDWQLRELKTDYIDYGFIHCQDEESDWETYRKNGILDYLMELKAAGTVRHIGLSSHTPSVIHRILDETDVDMLMFSVNPAYDYGKGEFAHGGVTERAEVYRRCERDGIGISVMKPFCGGQLLSAAQSPFGQALTPYQCIRYVLDKPGVLTALCGAGGLEDVKKALAYFDQPEEALDYSVIGTFAPPEANGKCVYCNHCRPCPAGLDIGLINKYYDLAQAGDALAKEHYLTLEKTAGDCAKCGHCDGRCPFHVQQMRRMQEINRFFGK
;
A
#
# COMPACT_ATOMS: atom_id res chain seq x y z
N MET A 1 -17.16 10.07 19.05
CA MET A 1 -17.59 8.67 19.35
C MET A 1 -17.64 8.50 20.87
N ASN A 2 -18.58 7.70 21.40
CA ASN A 2 -18.83 7.50 22.85
C ASN A 2 -18.43 6.06 23.21
N LEU A 3 -17.71 5.87 24.31
CA LEU A 3 -17.20 4.59 24.78
C LEU A 3 -18.29 3.52 24.98
N ASP A 4 -19.44 3.91 25.59
CA ASP A 4 -20.54 2.95 25.80
C ASP A 4 -21.14 2.45 24.49
N THR A 5 -21.16 3.30 23.47
CA THR A 5 -21.60 2.91 22.13
C THR A 5 -20.61 1.93 21.51
N VAL A 6 -19.30 2.14 21.68
CA VAL A 6 -18.26 1.22 21.19
C VAL A 6 -18.39 -0.12 21.89
N LYS A 7 -18.54 -0.16 23.22
CA LYS A 7 -18.73 -1.41 23.97
C LYS A 7 -19.93 -2.21 23.48
N ARG A 8 -21.09 -1.57 23.33
CA ARG A 8 -22.29 -2.22 22.77
C ARG A 8 -22.08 -2.73 21.35
N SER A 9 -21.32 -1.98 20.53
CA SER A 9 -21.01 -2.39 19.16
C SER A 9 -20.11 -3.64 19.12
N VAL A 10 -19.09 -3.70 19.98
CA VAL A 10 -18.22 -4.90 20.10
C VAL A 10 -19.04 -6.11 20.54
N ASP A 11 -19.86 -5.98 21.60
CA ASP A 11 -20.72 -7.05 22.07
C ASP A 11 -21.72 -7.52 20.99
N TRP A 12 -22.24 -6.59 20.21
CA TRP A 12 -23.15 -6.92 19.10
C TRP A 12 -22.41 -7.67 18.00
N GLN A 13 -21.22 -7.20 17.59
CA GLN A 13 -20.41 -7.84 16.55
C GLN A 13 -20.06 -9.30 16.94
N LEU A 14 -19.60 -9.52 18.16
CA LEU A 14 -19.28 -10.87 18.65
C LEU A 14 -20.50 -11.81 18.57
N ARG A 15 -21.68 -11.32 18.97
CA ARG A 15 -22.92 -12.11 18.90
C ARG A 15 -23.33 -12.42 17.46
N GLU A 16 -23.30 -11.42 16.56
CA GLU A 16 -23.68 -11.60 15.15
C GLU A 16 -22.72 -12.54 14.42
N LEU A 17 -21.43 -12.43 14.70
CA LEU A 17 -20.39 -13.29 14.14
C LEU A 17 -20.35 -14.67 14.80
N LYS A 18 -21.09 -14.86 15.93
CA LYS A 18 -21.11 -16.11 16.73
C LYS A 18 -19.71 -16.56 17.13
N THR A 19 -18.92 -15.65 17.64
CA THR A 19 -17.54 -15.86 18.09
C THR A 19 -17.30 -15.13 19.41
N ASP A 20 -16.27 -15.53 20.14
CA ASP A 20 -15.81 -14.89 21.37
C ASP A 20 -14.55 -14.01 21.15
N TYR A 21 -14.03 -13.95 19.92
CA TYR A 21 -12.88 -13.14 19.58
C TYR A 21 -12.99 -12.49 18.19
N ILE A 22 -12.16 -11.48 17.97
CA ILE A 22 -11.96 -10.78 16.69
C ILE A 22 -10.47 -10.81 16.40
N ASP A 23 -10.05 -11.21 15.19
CA ASP A 23 -8.64 -11.25 14.84
C ASP A 23 -8.04 -9.82 14.78
N TYR A 24 -8.73 -8.86 14.17
CA TYR A 24 -8.28 -7.47 14.07
C TYR A 24 -9.35 -6.49 14.58
N GLY A 25 -9.07 -5.81 15.69
CA GLY A 25 -9.86 -4.67 16.15
C GLY A 25 -9.32 -3.36 15.55
N PHE A 26 -10.10 -2.71 14.70
CA PHE A 26 -9.65 -1.51 13.99
C PHE A 26 -9.98 -0.22 14.76
N ILE A 27 -8.96 0.62 14.95
CA ILE A 27 -9.09 2.06 15.21
C ILE A 27 -9.58 2.68 13.89
N HIS A 28 -10.91 2.90 13.79
CA HIS A 28 -11.56 3.13 12.51
C HIS A 28 -11.56 4.62 12.11
N CYS A 29 -11.17 4.91 10.84
CA CYS A 29 -11.35 6.19 10.15
C CYS A 29 -10.77 7.38 10.92
N GLN A 30 -9.46 7.34 11.20
CA GLN A 30 -8.73 8.44 11.84
C GLN A 30 -8.10 9.29 10.74
N ASP A 31 -8.82 10.29 10.24
CA ASP A 31 -8.37 11.12 9.11
C ASP A 31 -7.91 12.51 9.55
N GLU A 32 -8.33 12.96 10.75
CA GLU A 32 -7.94 14.23 11.34
C GLU A 32 -7.24 14.01 12.69
N GLU A 33 -6.30 14.88 13.04
CA GLU A 33 -5.62 14.89 14.34
C GLU A 33 -6.60 14.93 15.51
N SER A 34 -7.67 15.73 15.36
CA SER A 34 -8.74 15.88 16.37
C SER A 34 -9.54 14.61 16.60
N ASP A 35 -9.66 13.73 15.57
CA ASP A 35 -10.35 12.46 15.70
C ASP A 35 -9.55 11.53 16.61
N TRP A 36 -8.23 11.46 16.39
CA TRP A 36 -7.32 10.69 17.21
C TRP A 36 -7.30 11.14 18.66
N GLU A 37 -7.22 12.47 18.90
CA GLU A 37 -7.26 13.00 20.26
C GLU A 37 -8.59 12.71 20.96
N THR A 38 -9.71 12.80 20.22
CA THR A 38 -11.05 12.47 20.74
C THR A 38 -11.15 10.98 21.06
N TYR A 39 -10.60 10.12 20.21
CA TYR A 39 -10.57 8.68 20.39
C TYR A 39 -9.85 8.30 21.70
N ARG A 40 -8.68 8.90 21.95
CA ARG A 40 -7.89 8.70 23.18
C ARG A 40 -8.60 9.28 24.41
N LYS A 41 -9.03 10.53 24.33
CA LYS A 41 -9.69 11.24 25.44
C LYS A 41 -10.95 10.53 25.93
N ASN A 42 -11.68 9.90 25.04
CA ASN A 42 -12.88 9.17 25.38
C ASN A 42 -12.61 7.74 25.90
N GLY A 43 -11.36 7.35 26.11
CA GLY A 43 -10.97 6.04 26.66
C GLY A 43 -11.20 4.88 25.70
N ILE A 44 -11.39 5.14 24.41
CA ILE A 44 -11.69 4.07 23.45
C ILE A 44 -10.42 3.27 23.12
N LEU A 45 -9.26 3.93 23.06
CA LEU A 45 -7.98 3.24 22.90
C LEU A 45 -7.69 2.32 24.10
N ASP A 46 -7.87 2.82 25.32
CA ASP A 46 -7.65 2.04 26.53
C ASP A 46 -8.54 0.79 26.54
N TYR A 47 -9.81 0.95 26.19
CA TYR A 47 -10.73 -0.18 26.08
C TYR A 47 -10.30 -1.20 24.99
N LEU A 48 -9.81 -0.72 23.83
CA LEU A 48 -9.31 -1.62 22.79
C LEU A 48 -8.09 -2.43 23.28
N MET A 49 -7.20 -1.78 24.04
CA MET A 49 -6.06 -2.44 24.67
C MET A 49 -6.48 -3.45 25.76
N GLU A 50 -7.53 -3.16 26.54
CA GLU A 50 -8.14 -4.13 27.46
C GLU A 50 -8.67 -5.36 26.72
N LEU A 51 -9.36 -5.17 25.59
CA LEU A 51 -9.83 -6.27 24.75
C LEU A 51 -8.68 -7.12 24.17
N LYS A 52 -7.56 -6.47 23.79
CA LYS A 52 -6.34 -7.17 23.33
C LYS A 52 -5.74 -7.99 24.47
N ALA A 53 -5.62 -7.42 25.65
CA ALA A 53 -5.09 -8.12 26.83
C ALA A 53 -5.97 -9.30 27.25
N ALA A 54 -7.29 -9.19 27.09
CA ALA A 54 -8.26 -10.26 27.38
C ALA A 54 -8.31 -11.34 26.27
N GLY A 55 -7.66 -11.12 25.12
CA GLY A 55 -7.71 -12.03 23.97
C GLY A 55 -8.99 -11.94 23.14
N THR A 56 -9.91 -11.04 23.49
CA THR A 56 -11.12 -10.77 22.70
C THR A 56 -10.78 -10.10 21.37
N VAL A 57 -9.74 -9.29 21.32
CA VAL A 57 -9.10 -8.77 20.11
C VAL A 57 -7.67 -9.29 20.05
N ARG A 58 -7.27 -9.91 18.96
CA ARG A 58 -5.92 -10.51 18.83
C ARG A 58 -4.89 -9.48 18.37
N HIS A 59 -5.26 -8.66 17.41
CA HIS A 59 -4.39 -7.67 16.76
C HIS A 59 -5.07 -6.33 16.66
N ILE A 60 -4.27 -5.25 16.69
CA ILE A 60 -4.77 -3.89 16.52
C ILE A 60 -4.59 -3.48 15.06
N GLY A 61 -5.67 -3.05 14.44
CA GLY A 61 -5.67 -2.42 13.13
C GLY A 61 -5.89 -0.91 13.22
N LEU A 62 -5.41 -0.17 12.23
CA LEU A 62 -5.69 1.25 12.01
C LEU A 62 -6.32 1.43 10.64
N SER A 63 -7.36 2.25 10.54
CA SER A 63 -7.95 2.66 9.25
C SER A 63 -7.85 4.19 9.12
N SER A 64 -7.20 4.65 8.06
CA SER A 64 -7.04 6.07 7.76
C SER A 64 -6.78 6.31 6.27
N HIS A 65 -7.05 7.56 5.80
CA HIS A 65 -6.73 8.05 4.46
C HIS A 65 -5.56 9.05 4.48
N THR A 66 -5.17 9.56 5.66
CA THR A 66 -4.28 10.71 5.82
C THR A 66 -2.88 10.29 6.29
N PRO A 67 -1.83 10.39 5.45
CA PRO A 67 -0.47 9.96 5.78
C PRO A 67 0.08 10.56 7.08
N SER A 68 -0.09 11.85 7.32
CA SER A 68 0.43 12.51 8.54
C SER A 68 -0.21 11.94 9.81
N VAL A 69 -1.53 11.71 9.79
CA VAL A 69 -2.25 11.11 10.93
C VAL A 69 -1.84 9.66 11.15
N ILE A 70 -1.65 8.90 10.05
CA ILE A 70 -1.11 7.53 10.14
C ILE A 70 0.23 7.55 10.86
N HIS A 71 1.18 8.38 10.43
CA HIS A 71 2.51 8.45 11.04
C HIS A 71 2.44 8.77 12.53
N ARG A 72 1.60 9.74 12.91
CA ARG A 72 1.39 10.10 14.31
C ARG A 72 0.88 8.92 15.14
N ILE A 73 -0.16 8.23 14.65
CA ILE A 73 -0.75 7.10 15.40
C ILE A 73 0.25 5.95 15.54
N LEU A 74 1.02 5.66 14.48
CA LEU A 74 2.06 4.64 14.52
C LEU A 74 3.24 5.00 15.44
N ASP A 75 3.45 6.29 15.76
CA ASP A 75 4.43 6.72 16.76
C ASP A 75 3.90 6.57 18.20
N GLU A 76 2.58 6.58 18.39
CA GLU A 76 1.94 6.60 19.69
C GLU A 76 1.33 5.25 20.11
N THR A 77 1.16 4.30 19.17
CA THR A 77 0.43 3.05 19.42
C THR A 77 0.96 1.92 18.53
N ASP A 78 1.13 0.75 19.13
CA ASP A 78 1.49 -0.46 18.38
C ASP A 78 0.31 -0.92 17.51
N VAL A 79 0.51 -0.93 16.20
CA VAL A 79 -0.45 -1.33 15.18
C VAL A 79 0.10 -2.52 14.39
N ASP A 80 -0.69 -3.57 14.26
CA ASP A 80 -0.31 -4.79 13.53
C ASP A 80 -0.69 -4.71 12.04
N MET A 81 -1.75 -3.95 11.70
CA MET A 81 -2.26 -3.81 10.34
C MET A 81 -2.79 -2.40 10.07
N LEU A 82 -2.44 -1.86 8.92
CA LEU A 82 -3.00 -0.60 8.40
C LEU A 82 -3.99 -0.88 7.27
N MET A 83 -5.23 -0.41 7.39
CA MET A 83 -6.17 -0.33 6.27
C MET A 83 -6.05 1.04 5.62
N PHE A 84 -5.49 1.08 4.41
CA PHE A 84 -5.18 2.32 3.70
C PHE A 84 -5.80 2.33 2.30
N SER A 85 -6.28 3.48 1.87
CA SER A 85 -6.83 3.65 0.53
C SER A 85 -5.69 3.77 -0.49
N VAL A 86 -5.49 2.75 -1.30
CA VAL A 86 -4.43 2.71 -2.31
C VAL A 86 -5.01 2.43 -3.68
N ASN A 87 -4.71 3.29 -4.62
CA ASN A 87 -4.98 3.10 -6.05
C ASN A 87 -4.19 4.13 -6.85
N PRO A 88 -4.05 3.96 -8.18
CA PRO A 88 -3.30 4.91 -9.00
C PRO A 88 -3.81 6.34 -8.93
N ALA A 89 -5.13 6.54 -8.86
CA ALA A 89 -5.71 7.89 -8.82
C ALA A 89 -5.29 8.63 -7.55
N TYR A 90 -5.40 7.98 -6.38
CA TYR A 90 -5.04 8.60 -5.10
C TYR A 90 -3.53 8.82 -4.97
N ASP A 91 -2.72 7.86 -5.42
CA ASP A 91 -1.28 8.02 -5.41
C ASP A 91 -0.80 9.18 -6.32
N TYR A 92 -1.61 9.57 -7.30
CA TYR A 92 -1.34 10.72 -8.16
C TYR A 92 -2.15 11.97 -7.79
N GLY A 93 -2.68 12.03 -6.58
CA GLY A 93 -3.38 13.20 -6.06
C GLY A 93 -4.74 13.47 -6.71
N LYS A 94 -5.39 12.43 -7.25
CA LYS A 94 -6.67 12.53 -7.95
C LYS A 94 -7.77 11.80 -7.19
N GLY A 95 -8.78 12.56 -6.73
CA GLY A 95 -9.96 12.03 -6.07
C GLY A 95 -10.13 12.51 -4.63
N GLU A 96 -11.31 12.28 -4.08
CA GLU A 96 -11.75 12.82 -2.78
C GLU A 96 -10.88 12.35 -1.59
N PHE A 97 -10.35 11.12 -1.65
CA PHE A 97 -9.53 10.54 -0.59
C PHE A 97 -8.05 10.46 -0.98
N ALA A 98 -7.60 11.31 -1.90
CA ALA A 98 -6.20 11.44 -2.29
C ALA A 98 -5.44 12.36 -1.31
N HIS A 99 -5.48 12.03 -0.02
CA HIS A 99 -4.78 12.78 1.02
C HIS A 99 -3.28 12.52 0.94
N GLY A 100 -2.50 13.59 1.11
CA GLY A 100 -1.05 13.57 0.97
C GLY A 100 -0.56 13.50 -0.48
N GLY A 101 0.66 13.98 -0.71
CA GLY A 101 1.33 13.88 -2.00
C GLY A 101 1.87 12.48 -2.27
N VAL A 102 2.28 12.20 -3.51
CA VAL A 102 2.82 10.90 -3.92
C VAL A 102 4.00 10.44 -3.04
N THR A 103 4.84 11.38 -2.61
CA THR A 103 5.99 11.07 -1.73
C THR A 103 5.55 10.68 -0.33
N GLU A 104 4.62 11.43 0.27
CA GLU A 104 4.09 11.15 1.62
C GLU A 104 3.39 9.78 1.66
N ARG A 105 2.61 9.46 0.63
CA ARG A 105 1.97 8.15 0.50
C ARG A 105 3.00 7.03 0.35
N ALA A 106 4.05 7.25 -0.43
CA ALA A 106 5.14 6.29 -0.56
C ALA A 106 5.91 6.07 0.77
N GLU A 107 6.02 7.10 1.62
CA GLU A 107 6.60 6.96 2.97
C GLU A 107 5.75 6.07 3.88
N VAL A 108 4.41 6.13 3.78
CA VAL A 108 3.52 5.21 4.52
C VAL A 108 3.83 3.76 4.14
N TYR A 109 3.95 3.46 2.84
CA TYR A 109 4.27 2.09 2.37
C TYR A 109 5.60 1.61 2.93
N ARG A 110 6.65 2.44 2.83
CA ARG A 110 7.99 2.11 3.32
C ARG A 110 8.00 1.91 4.83
N ARG A 111 7.32 2.79 5.56
CA ARG A 111 7.23 2.69 7.02
C ARG A 111 6.56 1.38 7.43
N CYS A 112 5.41 1.06 6.88
CA CYS A 112 4.71 -0.17 7.18
C CYS A 112 5.56 -1.40 6.89
N GLU A 113 6.23 -1.45 5.74
CA GLU A 113 7.15 -2.54 5.40
C GLU A 113 8.30 -2.68 6.40
N ARG A 114 8.96 -1.56 6.75
CA ARG A 114 10.09 -1.54 7.70
C ARG A 114 9.67 -1.97 9.10
N ASP A 115 8.51 -1.48 9.56
CA ASP A 115 8.05 -1.70 10.93
C ASP A 115 7.25 -3.01 11.07
N GLY A 116 7.16 -3.82 9.99
CA GLY A 116 6.46 -5.11 9.99
C GLY A 116 4.93 -4.99 10.05
N ILE A 117 4.38 -3.83 9.67
CA ILE A 117 2.94 -3.55 9.65
C ILE A 117 2.36 -3.95 8.30
N GLY A 118 1.43 -4.91 8.29
CA GLY A 118 0.76 -5.32 7.06
C GLY A 118 -0.23 -4.27 6.56
N ILE A 119 -0.26 -4.02 5.24
CA ILE A 119 -1.26 -3.13 4.65
C ILE A 119 -2.39 -3.94 4.02
N SER A 120 -3.62 -3.68 4.48
CA SER A 120 -4.86 -4.11 3.81
C SER A 120 -5.39 -2.94 2.99
N VAL A 121 -5.39 -3.08 1.66
CA VAL A 121 -5.79 -2.00 0.77
C VAL A 121 -7.30 -1.88 0.68
N MET A 122 -7.84 -0.70 0.96
CA MET A 122 -9.20 -0.32 0.60
C MET A 122 -9.22 0.54 -0.66
N LYS A 123 -10.35 0.53 -1.36
CA LYS A 123 -10.62 1.32 -2.60
C LYS A 123 -9.63 1.07 -3.75
N PRO A 124 -9.23 -0.18 -4.07
CA PRO A 124 -8.28 -0.46 -5.16
C PRO A 124 -8.80 0.01 -6.52
N PHE A 125 -10.11 0.13 -6.69
CA PHE A 125 -10.77 0.58 -7.92
C PHE A 125 -11.22 2.06 -7.89
N CYS A 126 -10.83 2.84 -6.87
CA CYS A 126 -11.27 4.23 -6.68
C CYS A 126 -12.81 4.36 -6.72
N GLY A 127 -13.52 3.51 -5.95
CA GLY A 127 -15.01 3.49 -5.99
C GLY A 127 -15.58 3.03 -7.33
N GLY A 128 -14.83 2.31 -8.14
CA GLY A 128 -15.20 1.85 -9.48
C GLY A 128 -14.86 2.85 -10.60
N GLN A 129 -14.45 4.07 -10.27
CA GLN A 129 -14.13 5.10 -11.28
C GLN A 129 -13.01 4.65 -12.24
N LEU A 130 -11.98 3.97 -11.74
CA LEU A 130 -10.88 3.48 -12.57
C LEU A 130 -11.31 2.45 -13.61
N LEU A 131 -12.42 1.77 -13.40
CA LEU A 131 -12.94 0.74 -14.31
C LEU A 131 -13.80 1.32 -15.45
N SER A 132 -14.01 2.63 -15.48
CA SER A 132 -14.83 3.32 -16.48
C SER A 132 -14.02 4.42 -17.17
N ALA A 133 -13.91 4.40 -18.50
CA ALA A 133 -13.21 5.45 -19.25
C ALA A 133 -13.82 6.84 -19.05
N ALA A 134 -15.14 6.92 -18.85
CA ALA A 134 -15.85 8.17 -18.63
C ALA A 134 -15.64 8.77 -17.24
N GLN A 135 -15.34 7.94 -16.23
CA GLN A 135 -15.21 8.36 -14.83
C GLN A 135 -13.75 8.37 -14.36
N SER A 136 -12.87 7.64 -15.06
CA SER A 136 -11.48 7.57 -14.71
C SER A 136 -10.81 8.94 -14.82
N PRO A 137 -10.09 9.40 -13.76
CA PRO A 137 -9.36 10.66 -13.82
C PRO A 137 -8.21 10.64 -14.85
N PHE A 138 -7.95 9.49 -15.45
CA PHE A 138 -6.97 9.30 -16.51
C PHE A 138 -7.56 9.32 -17.93
N GLY A 139 -8.89 9.50 -18.07
CA GLY A 139 -9.57 9.50 -19.37
C GLY A 139 -9.65 8.15 -20.07
N GLN A 140 -9.26 7.08 -19.38
CA GLN A 140 -9.31 5.70 -19.86
C GLN A 140 -9.59 4.74 -18.70
N ALA A 141 -10.23 3.60 -19.02
CA ALA A 141 -10.47 2.55 -18.05
C ALA A 141 -9.21 1.72 -17.82
N LEU A 142 -9.01 1.31 -16.57
CA LEU A 142 -8.12 0.20 -16.21
C LEU A 142 -8.93 -1.08 -16.03
N THR A 143 -8.31 -2.22 -16.21
CA THR A 143 -8.92 -3.49 -15.84
C THR A 143 -8.87 -3.70 -14.33
N PRO A 144 -9.77 -4.51 -13.73
CA PRO A 144 -9.66 -4.90 -12.32
C PRO A 144 -8.29 -5.50 -12.00
N TYR A 145 -7.72 -6.26 -12.91
CA TYR A 145 -6.43 -6.95 -12.76
C TYR A 145 -5.27 -5.97 -12.66
N GLN A 146 -5.25 -4.95 -13.51
CA GLN A 146 -4.26 -3.87 -13.45
C GLN A 146 -4.34 -3.10 -12.12
N CYS A 147 -5.56 -2.82 -11.65
CA CYS A 147 -5.75 -2.14 -10.36
C CYS A 147 -5.29 -3.01 -9.18
N ILE A 148 -5.62 -4.31 -9.18
CA ILE A 148 -5.19 -5.25 -8.12
C ILE A 148 -3.66 -5.39 -8.15
N ARG A 149 -3.05 -5.58 -9.32
CA ARG A 149 -1.60 -5.67 -9.46
C ARG A 149 -0.90 -4.42 -8.96
N TYR A 150 -1.41 -3.24 -9.32
CA TYR A 150 -0.86 -1.97 -8.89
C TYR A 150 -0.75 -1.88 -7.37
N VAL A 151 -1.80 -2.27 -6.64
CA VAL A 151 -1.79 -2.16 -5.18
C VAL A 151 -0.94 -3.25 -4.52
N LEU A 152 -0.97 -4.48 -5.04
CA LEU A 152 -0.17 -5.58 -4.50
C LEU A 152 1.34 -5.40 -4.73
N ASP A 153 1.74 -4.59 -5.70
CA ASP A 153 3.15 -4.27 -5.94
C ASP A 153 3.71 -3.21 -4.95
N LYS A 154 2.88 -2.63 -4.08
CA LYS A 154 3.36 -1.66 -3.08
C LYS A 154 4.02 -2.35 -1.89
N PRO A 155 5.06 -1.71 -1.30
CA PRO A 155 5.69 -2.25 -0.09
C PRO A 155 4.67 -2.43 1.04
N GLY A 156 4.80 -3.53 1.79
CA GLY A 156 3.96 -3.82 2.95
C GLY A 156 2.53 -4.28 2.64
N VAL A 157 2.06 -4.21 1.40
CA VAL A 157 0.71 -4.62 1.04
C VAL A 157 0.57 -6.15 1.06
N LEU A 158 -0.39 -6.62 1.84
CA LEU A 158 -0.71 -8.04 1.99
C LEU A 158 -2.01 -8.43 1.28
N THR A 159 -3.01 -7.53 1.27
CA THR A 159 -4.33 -7.83 0.72
C THR A 159 -4.95 -6.63 0.01
N ALA A 160 -5.87 -6.89 -0.92
CA ALA A 160 -6.70 -5.90 -1.58
C ALA A 160 -8.18 -6.20 -1.36
N LEU A 161 -8.91 -5.27 -0.73
CA LEU A 161 -10.36 -5.38 -0.50
C LEU A 161 -11.09 -4.89 -1.76
N CYS A 162 -11.38 -5.82 -2.65
CA CYS A 162 -12.10 -5.54 -3.88
C CYS A 162 -13.59 -5.40 -3.58
N GLY A 163 -14.17 -4.22 -3.85
CA GLY A 163 -15.62 -4.01 -3.74
C GLY A 163 -16.35 -4.89 -4.74
N ALA A 164 -17.39 -5.60 -4.28
CA ALA A 164 -18.21 -6.49 -5.08
C ALA A 164 -19.69 -6.19 -4.86
N GLY A 165 -20.42 -5.88 -5.92
CA GLY A 165 -21.88 -5.70 -5.91
C GLY A 165 -22.63 -7.03 -6.09
N GLY A 166 -21.94 -8.11 -6.51
CA GLY A 166 -22.53 -9.42 -6.74
C GLY A 166 -21.47 -10.49 -7.01
N LEU A 167 -21.96 -11.72 -7.23
CA LEU A 167 -21.11 -12.89 -7.43
C LEU A 167 -20.15 -12.76 -8.63
N GLU A 168 -20.57 -12.10 -9.69
CA GLU A 168 -19.73 -11.89 -10.88
C GLU A 168 -18.53 -10.99 -10.60
N ASP A 169 -18.67 -10.01 -9.71
CA ASP A 169 -17.52 -9.17 -9.31
C ASP A 169 -16.51 -9.96 -8.47
N VAL A 170 -17.01 -10.85 -7.60
CA VAL A 170 -16.15 -11.78 -6.84
C VAL A 170 -15.38 -12.69 -7.80
N LYS A 171 -16.06 -13.29 -8.79
CA LYS A 171 -15.40 -14.13 -9.80
C LYS A 171 -14.34 -13.37 -10.59
N LYS A 172 -14.64 -12.13 -10.99
CA LYS A 172 -13.66 -11.26 -11.67
C LYS A 172 -12.44 -10.98 -10.78
N ALA A 173 -12.65 -10.66 -9.51
CA ALA A 173 -11.53 -10.43 -8.59
C ALA A 173 -10.65 -11.70 -8.43
N LEU A 174 -11.27 -12.86 -8.27
CA LEU A 174 -10.56 -14.14 -8.16
C LEU A 174 -9.82 -14.53 -9.45
N ALA A 175 -10.36 -14.18 -10.62
CA ALA A 175 -9.70 -14.43 -11.89
C ALA A 175 -8.37 -13.68 -12.07
N TYR A 176 -8.01 -12.79 -11.16
CA TYR A 176 -6.70 -12.15 -11.10
C TYR A 176 -5.55 -13.17 -11.08
N PHE A 177 -5.72 -14.26 -10.33
CA PHE A 177 -4.68 -15.28 -10.16
C PHE A 177 -4.42 -16.12 -11.42
N ASP A 178 -5.35 -16.10 -12.36
CA ASP A 178 -5.27 -16.85 -13.62
C ASP A 178 -4.84 -15.95 -14.80
N GLN A 179 -4.55 -14.66 -14.55
CA GLN A 179 -4.20 -13.73 -15.63
C GLN A 179 -2.72 -13.86 -16.04
N PRO A 180 -2.43 -13.80 -17.35
CA PRO A 180 -1.05 -13.68 -17.83
C PRO A 180 -0.46 -12.31 -17.46
N GLU A 181 0.87 -12.21 -17.34
CA GLU A 181 1.58 -10.98 -16.96
C GLU A 181 1.23 -9.77 -17.84
N GLU A 182 0.95 -9.98 -19.13
CA GLU A 182 0.55 -8.91 -20.05
C GLU A 182 -0.79 -8.27 -19.66
N ALA A 183 -1.73 -9.04 -19.11
CA ALA A 183 -3.02 -8.54 -18.64
C ALA A 183 -2.90 -7.78 -17.32
N LEU A 184 -1.81 -7.99 -16.58
CA LEU A 184 -1.48 -7.32 -15.33
C LEU A 184 -0.68 -6.03 -15.54
N ASP A 185 -0.17 -5.78 -16.76
CA ASP A 185 0.62 -4.59 -17.06
C ASP A 185 -0.22 -3.32 -16.96
N TYR A 186 0.06 -2.52 -15.94
CA TYR A 186 -0.55 -1.21 -15.70
C TYR A 186 0.35 -0.04 -16.13
N SER A 187 1.33 -0.28 -16.99
CA SER A 187 2.30 0.75 -17.45
C SER A 187 1.64 1.98 -18.08
N VAL A 188 0.43 1.82 -18.58
CA VAL A 188 -0.41 2.91 -19.10
C VAL A 188 -0.60 4.05 -18.09
N ILE A 189 -0.56 3.79 -16.78
CA ILE A 189 -0.69 4.79 -15.72
C ILE A 189 0.47 5.79 -15.74
N GLY A 190 1.61 5.42 -16.28
CA GLY A 190 2.82 6.24 -16.30
C GLY A 190 2.72 7.54 -17.07
N THR A 191 1.77 7.65 -18.00
CA THR A 191 1.55 8.90 -18.74
C THR A 191 0.95 10.02 -17.87
N PHE A 192 0.58 9.73 -16.63
CA PHE A 192 -0.15 10.64 -15.72
C PHE A 192 0.65 11.03 -14.46
N ALA A 193 1.96 10.73 -14.45
CA ALA A 193 2.82 10.98 -13.29
C ALA A 193 2.85 12.47 -12.90
N PRO A 194 2.66 12.79 -11.60
CA PRO A 194 2.73 14.17 -11.15
C PRO A 194 4.17 14.68 -11.15
N PRO A 195 4.40 15.98 -11.48
CA PRO A 195 5.74 16.57 -11.56
C PRO A 195 6.59 16.47 -10.29
N GLU A 196 5.96 16.52 -9.12
CA GLU A 196 6.62 16.45 -7.80
C GLU A 196 7.27 15.10 -7.50
N ALA A 197 6.86 14.05 -8.20
CA ALA A 197 7.47 12.73 -8.10
C ALA A 197 8.66 12.54 -9.06
N ASN A 198 9.02 13.56 -9.85
CA ASN A 198 10.11 13.48 -10.80
C ASN A 198 11.43 13.11 -10.12
N GLY A 199 12.13 12.14 -10.68
CA GLY A 199 13.40 11.61 -10.14
C GLY A 199 13.27 10.66 -8.94
N LYS A 200 12.05 10.37 -8.44
CA LYS A 200 11.82 9.47 -7.29
C LYS A 200 11.18 8.16 -7.73
N CYS A 201 11.73 7.04 -7.29
CA CYS A 201 11.12 5.75 -7.51
C CYS A 201 9.96 5.53 -6.54
N VAL A 202 8.77 5.26 -7.08
CA VAL A 202 7.55 4.97 -6.31
C VAL A 202 7.11 3.50 -6.49
N TYR A 203 8.02 2.65 -6.92
CA TYR A 203 7.83 1.19 -7.09
C TYR A 203 6.64 0.82 -7.98
N CYS A 204 6.33 1.65 -8.97
CA CYS A 204 5.19 1.48 -9.87
C CYS A 204 5.39 0.41 -10.96
N ASN A 205 6.58 -0.18 -11.03
CA ASN A 205 6.97 -1.25 -11.97
C ASN A 205 6.81 -0.96 -13.47
N HIS A 206 6.65 0.31 -13.88
CA HIS A 206 6.63 0.70 -15.31
C HIS A 206 7.91 0.33 -16.06
N CYS A 207 9.00 0.13 -15.33
CA CYS A 207 10.27 -0.34 -15.88
C CYS A 207 10.26 -1.82 -16.31
N ARG A 208 9.21 -2.58 -16.00
CA ARG A 208 9.01 -3.97 -16.49
C ARG A 208 8.52 -3.99 -17.94
N PRO A 209 8.76 -5.10 -18.68
CA PRO A 209 9.72 -6.16 -18.35
C PRO A 209 11.16 -5.69 -18.51
N CYS A 210 12.05 -6.06 -17.57
CA CYS A 210 13.46 -5.81 -17.74
C CYS A 210 14.08 -6.87 -18.66
N PRO A 211 14.81 -6.48 -19.75
CA PRO A 211 15.43 -7.46 -20.65
C PRO A 211 16.44 -8.39 -19.98
N ALA A 212 17.02 -7.95 -18.85
CA ALA A 212 17.93 -8.75 -18.02
C ALA A 212 17.22 -9.52 -16.89
N GLY A 213 15.89 -9.44 -16.80
CA GLY A 213 15.09 -10.15 -15.81
C GLY A 213 15.12 -9.56 -14.39
N LEU A 214 15.55 -8.29 -14.22
CA LEU A 214 15.57 -7.64 -12.91
C LEU A 214 14.16 -7.22 -12.47
N ASP A 215 13.84 -7.44 -11.20
CA ASP A 215 12.74 -6.73 -10.54
C ASP A 215 13.23 -5.37 -10.03
N ILE A 216 13.19 -4.38 -10.94
CA ILE A 216 13.75 -3.05 -10.68
C ILE A 216 13.01 -2.35 -9.54
N GLY A 217 11.68 -2.52 -9.42
CA GLY A 217 10.90 -1.94 -8.34
C GLY A 217 11.31 -2.50 -6.98
N LEU A 218 11.44 -3.82 -6.87
CA LEU A 218 11.85 -4.51 -5.66
C LEU A 218 13.30 -4.16 -5.26
N ILE A 219 14.20 -4.12 -6.23
CA ILE A 219 15.60 -3.71 -6.01
C ILE A 219 15.69 -2.29 -5.44
N ASN A 220 14.93 -1.34 -6.04
CA ASN A 220 14.85 0.03 -5.52
C ASN A 220 14.28 0.08 -4.10
N LYS A 221 13.25 -0.72 -3.82
CA LYS A 221 12.61 -0.81 -2.51
C LYS A 221 13.63 -1.20 -1.43
N TYR A 222 14.37 -2.28 -1.63
CA TYR A 222 15.38 -2.71 -0.65
C TYR A 222 16.50 -1.69 -0.46
N TYR A 223 16.89 -1.00 -1.51
CA TYR A 223 17.86 0.09 -1.40
C TYR A 223 17.34 1.25 -0.54
N ASP A 224 16.13 1.71 -0.79
CA ASP A 224 15.54 2.81 -0.05
C ASP A 224 15.29 2.42 1.42
N LEU A 225 14.85 1.19 1.70
CA LEU A 225 14.71 0.66 3.05
C LEU A 225 16.05 0.61 3.79
N ALA A 226 17.10 0.11 3.13
CA ALA A 226 18.44 0.06 3.72
C ALA A 226 19.00 1.46 4.03
N GLN A 227 18.75 2.44 3.15
CA GLN A 227 19.11 3.84 3.40
C GLN A 227 18.30 4.45 4.54
N ALA A 228 17.06 4.01 4.75
CA ALA A 228 16.22 4.41 5.88
C ALA A 228 16.59 3.69 7.20
N GLY A 229 17.61 2.82 7.20
CA GLY A 229 18.11 2.13 8.39
C GLY A 229 17.51 0.75 8.64
N ASP A 230 16.76 0.17 7.69
CA ASP A 230 16.26 -1.20 7.80
C ASP A 230 17.43 -2.20 7.71
N ALA A 231 17.71 -2.88 8.84
CA ALA A 231 18.80 -3.84 8.94
C ALA A 231 18.58 -5.10 8.08
N LEU A 232 17.33 -5.50 7.83
CA LEU A 232 16.99 -6.70 7.07
C LEU A 232 17.00 -6.47 5.55
N ALA A 233 16.89 -5.22 5.10
CA ALA A 233 16.80 -4.89 3.68
C ALA A 233 17.97 -5.43 2.86
N LYS A 234 19.19 -5.42 3.44
CA LYS A 234 20.38 -5.99 2.80
C LYS A 234 20.26 -7.51 2.65
N GLU A 235 19.79 -8.20 3.67
CA GLU A 235 19.64 -9.66 3.65
C GLU A 235 18.60 -10.04 2.59
N HIS A 236 17.45 -9.37 2.56
CA HIS A 236 16.41 -9.58 1.56
C HIS A 236 16.93 -9.31 0.14
N TYR A 237 17.69 -8.21 -0.07
CA TYR A 237 18.30 -7.92 -1.36
C TYR A 237 19.24 -9.05 -1.83
N LEU A 238 20.05 -9.60 -0.93
CA LEU A 238 21.00 -10.66 -1.26
C LEU A 238 20.35 -12.01 -1.60
N THR A 239 19.07 -12.21 -1.25
CA THR A 239 18.28 -13.40 -1.63
C THR A 239 17.67 -13.31 -3.03
N LEU A 240 17.71 -12.13 -3.67
CA LEU A 240 17.17 -11.96 -5.00
C LEU A 240 17.94 -12.82 -6.01
N GLU A 241 17.21 -13.49 -6.91
CA GLU A 241 17.81 -14.27 -8.00
C GLU A 241 18.62 -13.38 -8.95
N LYS A 242 18.11 -12.14 -9.19
CA LYS A 242 18.76 -11.11 -9.99
C LYS A 242 18.90 -9.84 -9.17
N THR A 243 20.11 -9.31 -9.13
CA THR A 243 20.48 -8.11 -8.37
C THR A 243 20.81 -6.94 -9.28
N ALA A 244 21.09 -5.77 -8.72
CA ALA A 244 21.50 -4.61 -9.49
C ALA A 244 22.81 -4.83 -10.30
N GLY A 245 23.65 -5.77 -9.86
CA GLY A 245 24.85 -6.19 -10.57
C GLY A 245 24.59 -6.85 -11.92
N ASP A 246 23.43 -7.50 -12.08
CA ASP A 246 23.01 -8.16 -13.33
C ASP A 246 22.47 -7.17 -14.38
N CYS A 247 22.50 -5.86 -14.09
CA CYS A 247 21.98 -4.84 -15.00
C CYS A 247 22.75 -4.78 -16.31
N ALA A 248 22.08 -5.05 -17.42
CA ALA A 248 22.67 -5.00 -18.78
C ALA A 248 22.95 -3.57 -19.27
N LYS A 249 22.61 -2.53 -18.53
CA LYS A 249 22.80 -1.09 -18.86
C LYS A 249 22.16 -0.70 -20.19
N CYS A 250 21.06 -1.32 -20.56
CA CYS A 250 20.40 -1.13 -21.85
C CYS A 250 19.53 0.14 -21.95
N GLY A 251 19.25 0.83 -20.83
CA GLY A 251 18.44 2.05 -20.78
C GLY A 251 16.93 1.83 -20.95
N HIS A 252 16.46 0.59 -21.14
CA HIS A 252 15.04 0.28 -21.36
C HIS A 252 14.15 0.84 -20.23
N CYS A 253 14.58 0.67 -18.98
CA CYS A 253 13.85 1.15 -17.80
C CYS A 253 13.81 2.68 -17.70
N ASP A 254 14.87 3.39 -18.14
CA ASP A 254 14.93 4.86 -18.12
C ASP A 254 13.89 5.44 -19.09
N GLY A 255 13.79 4.87 -20.30
CA GLY A 255 12.82 5.31 -21.30
C GLY A 255 11.36 5.02 -20.95
N ARG A 256 11.11 4.08 -20.04
CA ARG A 256 9.76 3.71 -19.58
C ARG A 256 9.35 4.36 -18.27
N CYS A 257 10.30 4.98 -17.54
CA CYS A 257 10.01 5.53 -16.23
C CYS A 257 9.20 6.83 -16.32
N PRO A 258 7.93 6.86 -15.87
CA PRO A 258 7.10 8.05 -15.93
C PRO A 258 7.57 9.15 -14.98
N PHE A 259 8.39 8.79 -13.99
CA PHE A 259 8.97 9.69 -13.00
C PHE A 259 10.40 10.12 -13.36
N HIS A 260 10.85 9.82 -14.57
CA HIS A 260 12.18 10.15 -15.08
C HIS A 260 13.32 9.77 -14.14
N VAL A 261 13.14 8.67 -13.38
CA VAL A 261 14.22 8.10 -12.57
C VAL A 261 15.25 7.50 -13.51
N GLN A 262 16.51 7.89 -13.35
CA GLN A 262 17.62 7.30 -14.09
C GLN A 262 17.94 5.91 -13.50
N GLN A 263 17.09 4.93 -13.81
CA GLN A 263 17.14 3.60 -13.21
C GLN A 263 18.47 2.89 -13.49
N MET A 264 19.01 3.04 -14.69
CA MET A 264 20.31 2.46 -15.05
C MET A 264 21.43 2.97 -14.14
N ARG A 265 21.48 4.29 -13.89
CA ARG A 265 22.43 4.89 -12.96
C ARG A 265 22.17 4.42 -11.53
N ARG A 266 20.91 4.36 -11.14
CA ARG A 266 20.49 3.91 -9.81
C ARG A 266 20.87 2.44 -9.57
N MET A 267 20.76 1.55 -10.56
CA MET A 267 21.26 0.18 -10.45
C MET A 267 22.77 0.15 -10.16
N GLN A 268 23.57 1.03 -10.76
CA GLN A 268 25.00 1.12 -10.46
C GLN A 268 25.28 1.61 -9.04
N GLU A 269 24.48 2.53 -8.52
CA GLU A 269 24.58 3.02 -7.13
C GLU A 269 24.22 1.91 -6.16
N ILE A 270 23.12 1.19 -6.42
CA ILE A 270 22.64 0.06 -5.62
C ILE A 270 23.68 -1.08 -5.59
N ASN A 271 24.23 -1.43 -6.74
CA ASN A 271 25.28 -2.45 -6.84
C ASN A 271 26.51 -2.09 -5.99
N ARG A 272 26.94 -0.81 -6.00
CA ARG A 272 28.03 -0.33 -5.14
C ARG A 272 27.67 -0.38 -3.65
N PHE A 273 26.44 -0.04 -3.30
CA PHE A 273 25.99 0.01 -1.92
C PHE A 273 25.92 -1.39 -1.28
N PHE A 274 25.35 -2.36 -1.98
CA PHE A 274 25.19 -3.72 -1.47
C PHE A 274 26.41 -4.62 -1.79
N GLY A 275 27.26 -4.24 -2.75
CA GLY A 275 28.45 -5.01 -3.16
C GLY A 275 28.12 -6.22 -4.05
N LYS A 276 26.93 -6.25 -4.67
CA LYS A 276 26.49 -7.37 -5.51
C LYS A 276 25.48 -6.90 -6.57
#